data_f9a49eab89231faa0dcd400bdb43e7f5
#
_entry.id   f9a49eab89231faa0dcd400bdb43e7f5
#
_cell.length_a   1.000
_cell.length_b   1.000
_cell.length_c   1.000
_cell.angle_alpha   90.00
_cell.angle_beta   90.00
_cell.angle_gamma   90.00
#
_symmetry.space_group_name_H-M   'P 1'
#
loop_
_entity.id
_entity.type
_entity.pdbx_description
1 polymer ?
#
loop_
_entity_poly.entity_id
_entity_poly.type
_entity_poly.pdbx_seq_one_letter_code
_entity_poly.pdbx_strand_id
1 'polypeptide(L)'
;MPYPPTKITFMRNILYIAIALFALVSCSKSASELKPDEMASRAAKLYYENLLHGKCEAYVDGFYRPDSIPESYREQLIVSAKQYVGQMKQDHQGLVSVEAVGARTDTAKHVGEAYLLLGFGDKTKEEVVVPLVLHDGCWMLR
;
A
#
# COMPACT_ATOMS: atom_id res chain seq x y z
N MET A 1 42.35 -39.10 36.85
CA MET A 1 40.98 -39.46 36.48
C MET A 1 40.39 -38.34 35.62
N PRO A 2 40.01 -38.64 34.41
CA PRO A 2 39.34 -37.59 33.61
C PRO A 2 37.97 -37.31 34.21
N TYR A 3 37.69 -36.06 34.52
CA TYR A 3 36.36 -35.61 34.92
C TYR A 3 35.40 -35.79 33.77
N PRO A 4 34.19 -36.31 34.00
CA PRO A 4 33.19 -36.34 32.95
C PRO A 4 32.85 -34.92 32.47
N PRO A 5 32.58 -34.75 31.20
CA PRO A 5 32.20 -33.42 30.69
C PRO A 5 30.99 -32.94 31.48
N THR A 6 31.15 -31.80 32.09
CA THR A 6 30.13 -31.20 32.94
C THR A 6 28.86 -30.97 32.17
N LYS A 7 27.73 -31.28 32.79
CA LYS A 7 26.36 -31.10 32.25
C LYS A 7 26.12 -29.72 31.59
N ILE A 8 26.94 -28.74 31.94
CA ILE A 8 26.92 -27.37 31.42
C ILE A 8 27.30 -27.32 29.94
N THR A 9 28.29 -28.14 29.49
CA THR A 9 28.70 -28.14 28.07
C THR A 9 27.63 -28.77 27.18
N PHE A 10 26.96 -29.79 27.70
CA PHE A 10 25.87 -30.46 26.99
C PHE A 10 24.62 -29.54 26.86
N MET A 11 24.26 -28.84 27.93
CA MET A 11 23.17 -27.87 27.92
C MET A 11 23.44 -26.68 26.99
N ARG A 12 24.69 -26.22 26.91
CA ARG A 12 25.12 -25.12 26.04
C ARG A 12 24.96 -25.51 24.55
N ASN A 13 25.32 -26.72 24.20
CA ASN A 13 25.19 -27.23 22.82
C ASN A 13 23.73 -27.42 22.43
N ILE A 14 22.88 -27.88 23.35
CA ILE A 14 21.44 -28.00 23.13
C ILE A 14 20.80 -26.62 22.96
N LEU A 15 21.25 -25.62 23.70
CA LEU A 15 20.77 -24.24 23.59
C LEU A 15 21.11 -23.65 22.21
N TYR A 16 22.32 -23.89 21.69
CA TYR A 16 22.69 -23.43 20.35
C TYR A 16 21.90 -24.13 19.24
N ILE A 17 21.60 -25.41 19.40
CA ILE A 17 20.77 -26.18 18.45
C ILE A 17 19.33 -25.67 18.49
N ALA A 18 18.79 -25.35 19.65
CA ALA A 18 17.45 -24.78 19.80
C ALA A 18 17.35 -23.37 19.18
N ILE A 19 18.38 -22.54 19.34
CA ILE A 19 18.43 -21.20 18.73
C ILE A 19 18.59 -21.30 17.21
N ALA A 20 19.37 -22.23 16.69
CA ALA A 20 19.52 -22.46 15.26
C ALA A 20 18.22 -22.98 14.60
N LEU A 21 17.45 -23.80 15.30
CA LEU A 21 16.14 -24.27 14.84
C LEU A 21 15.07 -23.15 14.84
N PHE A 22 15.17 -22.19 15.76
CA PHE A 22 14.27 -21.04 15.80
C PHE A 22 14.53 -20.05 14.66
N ALA A 23 15.78 -19.95 14.19
CA ALA A 23 16.15 -19.08 13.08
C ALA A 23 15.61 -19.58 11.72
N LEU A 24 15.31 -20.88 11.59
CA LEU A 24 14.77 -21.46 10.35
C LEU A 24 13.25 -21.31 10.21
N VAL A 25 12.53 -20.99 11.28
CA VAL A 25 11.07 -20.77 11.25
C VAL A 25 10.73 -19.33 10.85
N SER A 26 11.69 -18.42 10.91
CA SER A 26 11.51 -17.01 10.56
C SER A 26 11.47 -16.74 9.04
N CYS A 27 11.88 -17.70 8.19
CA CYS A 27 11.87 -17.53 6.73
C CYS A 27 10.67 -18.20 6.03
N SER A 28 9.73 -18.80 6.73
CA SER A 28 8.58 -19.48 6.11
C SER A 28 7.30 -18.64 6.07
N LYS A 29 7.33 -17.38 6.51
CA LYS A 29 6.43 -16.37 5.98
C LYS A 29 7.11 -15.74 4.77
N SER A 30 7.35 -16.56 3.76
CA SER A 30 7.41 -16.06 2.40
C SER A 30 6.26 -15.09 2.28
N ALA A 31 6.55 -13.87 1.82
CA ALA A 31 5.53 -13.01 1.30
C ALA A 31 4.64 -13.92 0.45
N SER A 32 3.44 -14.25 0.94
CA SER A 32 2.43 -14.89 0.11
C SER A 32 2.36 -13.97 -1.09
N GLU A 33 2.61 -14.50 -2.28
CA GLU A 33 2.56 -13.70 -3.50
C GLU A 33 1.19 -13.05 -3.53
N LEU A 34 1.16 -11.75 -3.20
CA LEU A 34 -0.07 -10.98 -3.23
C LEU A 34 -0.58 -11.06 -4.66
N LYS A 35 -1.82 -11.43 -4.81
CA LYS A 35 -2.48 -11.45 -6.12
C LYS A 35 -2.44 -10.03 -6.71
N PRO A 36 -2.34 -9.88 -8.04
CA PRO A 36 -2.34 -8.56 -8.67
C PRO A 36 -3.49 -7.67 -8.23
N ASP A 37 -4.70 -8.23 -8.05
CA ASP A 37 -5.87 -7.50 -7.57
C ASP A 37 -5.66 -6.94 -6.14
N GLU A 38 -5.06 -7.71 -5.26
CA GLU A 38 -4.75 -7.25 -3.90
C GLU A 38 -3.70 -6.14 -3.91
N MET A 39 -2.68 -6.26 -4.76
CA MET A 39 -1.65 -5.23 -4.92
C MET A 39 -2.24 -3.92 -5.46
N ALA A 40 -3.08 -4.01 -6.49
CA ALA A 40 -3.78 -2.87 -7.06
C ALA A 40 -4.70 -2.18 -6.05
N SER A 41 -5.46 -2.96 -5.31
CA SER A 41 -6.37 -2.48 -4.27
C SER A 41 -5.63 -1.74 -3.15
N ARG A 42 -4.52 -2.31 -2.68
CA ARG A 42 -3.67 -1.68 -1.65
C ARG A 42 -3.01 -0.40 -2.16
N ALA A 43 -2.53 -0.40 -3.40
CA ALA A 43 -1.92 0.78 -4.00
C ALA A 43 -2.92 1.94 -4.10
N ALA A 44 -4.12 1.68 -4.61
CA ALA A 44 -5.17 2.69 -4.69
C ALA A 44 -5.54 3.26 -3.32
N LYS A 45 -5.68 2.40 -2.31
CA LYS A 45 -5.95 2.83 -0.94
C LYS A 45 -4.85 3.76 -0.41
N LEU A 46 -3.58 3.41 -0.58
CA LEU A 46 -2.46 4.24 -0.14
C LEU A 46 -2.46 5.62 -0.80
N TYR A 47 -2.75 5.71 -2.08
CA TYR A 47 -2.84 6.99 -2.78
C TYR A 47 -3.97 7.86 -2.21
N TYR A 48 -5.15 7.28 -1.97
CA TYR A 48 -6.28 8.02 -1.40
C TYR A 48 -6.08 8.36 0.08
N GLU A 49 -5.33 7.57 0.84
CA GLU A 49 -4.92 7.92 2.20
C GLU A 49 -4.02 9.18 2.22
N ASN A 50 -3.26 9.43 1.16
CA ASN A 50 -2.55 10.71 1.03
C ASN A 50 -3.51 11.90 0.96
N LEU A 51 -4.64 11.76 0.26
CA LEU A 51 -5.69 12.80 0.27
C LEU A 51 -6.29 12.97 1.65
N LEU A 52 -6.58 11.87 2.35
CA LEU A 52 -7.12 11.88 3.70
C LEU A 52 -6.21 12.63 4.67
N HIS A 53 -4.89 12.51 4.52
CA HIS A 53 -3.90 13.20 5.34
C HIS A 53 -3.50 14.59 4.81
N GLY A 54 -4.16 15.09 3.78
CA GLY A 54 -3.87 16.39 3.18
C GLY A 54 -2.56 16.43 2.37
N LYS A 55 -2.00 15.27 2.04
CA LYS A 55 -0.75 15.14 1.27
C LYS A 55 -1.05 15.13 -0.23
N CYS A 56 -1.53 16.25 -0.76
CA CYS A 56 -1.94 16.36 -2.16
C CYS A 56 -0.79 16.11 -3.14
N GLU A 57 0.42 16.53 -2.81
CA GLU A 57 1.60 16.29 -3.66
C GLU A 57 1.93 14.81 -3.77
N ALA A 58 1.91 14.07 -2.65
CA ALA A 58 2.13 12.64 -2.64
C ALA A 58 1.04 11.87 -3.41
N TYR A 59 -0.22 12.32 -3.33
CA TYR A 59 -1.30 11.79 -4.14
C TYR A 59 -1.05 11.97 -5.63
N VAL A 60 -0.67 13.18 -6.04
CA VAL A 60 -0.38 13.52 -7.45
C VAL A 60 0.84 12.74 -7.97
N ASP A 61 1.85 12.52 -7.14
CA ASP A 61 3.02 11.72 -7.50
C ASP A 61 2.69 10.23 -7.70
N GLY A 62 1.52 9.78 -7.26
CA GLY A 62 0.97 8.46 -7.55
C GLY A 62 0.41 8.28 -8.96
N PHE A 63 0.22 9.36 -9.72
CA PHE A 63 -0.21 9.29 -11.11
C PHE A 63 0.92 8.90 -12.04
N TYR A 64 0.63 7.99 -12.97
CA TYR A 64 1.53 7.70 -14.07
C TYR A 64 1.63 8.90 -15.00
N ARG A 65 2.84 9.37 -15.21
CA ARG A 65 3.12 10.47 -16.12
C ARG A 65 4.31 10.10 -17.00
N PRO A 66 4.13 10.09 -18.33
CA PRO A 66 5.28 9.98 -19.24
C PRO A 66 6.27 11.14 -19.03
N ASP A 67 7.55 10.90 -19.25
CA ASP A 67 8.62 11.90 -19.04
C ASP A 67 8.47 13.15 -19.91
N SER A 68 7.64 13.09 -20.97
CA SER A 68 7.32 14.21 -21.84
C SER A 68 6.35 15.24 -21.23
N ILE A 69 5.75 14.95 -20.08
CA ILE A 69 4.78 15.87 -19.45
C ILE A 69 5.52 16.95 -18.66
N PRO A 70 5.25 18.25 -18.93
CA PRO A 70 5.91 19.35 -18.22
C PRO A 70 5.59 19.36 -16.72
N GLU A 71 6.50 19.91 -15.91
CA GLU A 71 6.30 20.09 -14.46
C GLU A 71 5.09 20.97 -14.13
N SER A 72 4.75 21.92 -15.00
CA SER A 72 3.54 22.74 -14.86
C SER A 72 2.25 21.91 -14.82
N TYR A 73 2.21 20.79 -15.48
CA TYR A 73 1.09 19.85 -15.42
C TYR A 73 0.95 19.20 -14.03
N ARG A 74 2.08 18.82 -13.44
CA ARG A 74 2.11 18.32 -12.05
C ARG A 74 1.55 19.36 -11.08
N GLU A 75 1.97 20.62 -11.22
CA GLU A 75 1.47 21.73 -10.39
C GLU A 75 -0.05 21.92 -10.53
N GLN A 76 -0.58 21.83 -11.75
CA GLN A 76 -2.03 21.88 -12.00
C GLN A 76 -2.77 20.72 -11.33
N LEU A 77 -2.22 19.52 -11.36
CA LEU A 77 -2.81 18.37 -10.66
C LEU A 77 -2.82 18.57 -9.15
N ILE A 78 -1.78 19.16 -8.58
CA ILE A 78 -1.72 19.49 -7.15
C ILE A 78 -2.81 20.50 -6.78
N VAL A 79 -2.99 21.54 -7.59
CA VAL A 79 -4.08 22.52 -7.38
C VAL A 79 -5.45 21.83 -7.44
N SER A 80 -5.66 20.96 -8.43
CA SER A 80 -6.90 20.19 -8.56
C SER A 80 -7.15 19.26 -7.37
N ALA A 81 -6.11 18.59 -6.88
CA ALA A 81 -6.21 17.74 -5.69
C ALA A 81 -6.59 18.56 -4.43
N LYS A 82 -5.99 19.74 -4.25
CA LYS A 82 -6.33 20.65 -3.14
C LYS A 82 -7.78 21.14 -3.24
N GLN A 83 -8.25 21.46 -4.44
CA GLN A 83 -9.64 21.83 -4.67
C GLN A 83 -10.60 20.68 -4.35
N TYR A 84 -10.27 19.46 -4.75
CA TYR A 84 -11.05 18.26 -4.46
C TYR A 84 -11.16 18.01 -2.95
N VAL A 85 -10.05 18.08 -2.22
CA VAL A 85 -10.04 17.97 -0.76
C VAL A 85 -10.89 19.07 -0.11
N GLY A 86 -10.75 20.31 -0.58
CA GLY A 86 -11.54 21.45 -0.11
C GLY A 86 -13.04 21.25 -0.34
N GLN A 87 -13.41 20.71 -1.50
CA GLN A 87 -14.81 20.45 -1.83
C GLN A 87 -15.40 19.34 -0.95
N MET A 88 -14.66 18.26 -0.74
CA MET A 88 -15.09 17.20 0.20
C MET A 88 -15.31 17.76 1.60
N LYS A 89 -14.45 18.69 2.05
CA LYS A 89 -14.59 19.35 3.35
C LYS A 89 -15.85 20.21 3.42
N GLN A 90 -16.13 20.94 2.38
CA GLN A 90 -17.29 21.83 2.30
C GLN A 90 -18.61 21.06 2.19
N ASP A 91 -18.68 20.03 1.34
CA ASP A 91 -19.90 19.33 1.02
C ASP A 91 -20.22 18.20 1.99
N HIS A 92 -19.20 17.54 2.58
CA HIS A 92 -19.33 16.32 3.37
C HIS A 92 -18.56 16.34 4.69
N GLN A 93 -18.08 17.49 5.14
CA GLN A 93 -17.26 17.63 6.36
C GLN A 93 -15.92 16.88 6.30
N GLY A 94 -15.39 16.68 5.10
CA GLY A 94 -14.08 16.09 4.86
C GLY A 94 -14.07 14.59 4.75
N LEU A 95 -13.00 14.10 4.13
CA LEU A 95 -12.71 12.67 4.04
C LEU A 95 -12.14 12.19 5.37
N VAL A 96 -12.72 11.15 5.96
CA VAL A 96 -12.33 10.60 7.26
C VAL A 96 -11.87 9.16 7.20
N SER A 97 -12.23 8.40 6.16
CA SER A 97 -11.80 7.01 5.99
C SER A 97 -11.70 6.63 4.52
N VAL A 98 -10.77 5.72 4.24
CA VAL A 98 -10.61 5.08 2.94
C VAL A 98 -10.54 3.58 3.17
N GLU A 99 -11.45 2.84 2.57
CA GLU A 99 -11.52 1.39 2.67
C GLU A 99 -11.37 0.75 1.29
N ALA A 100 -10.51 -0.25 1.17
CA ALA A 100 -10.37 -1.02 -0.06
C ALA A 100 -11.46 -2.09 -0.11
N VAL A 101 -12.30 -2.05 -1.13
CA VAL A 101 -13.37 -3.03 -1.37
C VAL A 101 -12.89 -4.17 -2.24
N GLY A 102 -12.04 -3.89 -3.21
CA GLY A 102 -11.49 -4.86 -4.14
C GLY A 102 -10.84 -4.22 -5.34
N ALA A 103 -10.44 -5.05 -6.30
CA ALA A 103 -9.90 -4.61 -7.57
C ALA A 103 -10.10 -5.67 -8.65
N ARG A 104 -10.01 -5.25 -9.90
CA ARG A 104 -9.92 -6.10 -11.09
C ARG A 104 -8.71 -5.68 -11.89
N THR A 105 -7.84 -6.61 -12.23
CA THR A 105 -6.62 -6.32 -12.96
C THR A 105 -6.52 -7.18 -14.23
N ASP A 106 -5.91 -6.61 -15.25
CA ASP A 106 -5.44 -7.30 -16.45
C ASP A 106 -3.96 -7.00 -16.60
N THR A 107 -3.12 -7.89 -16.10
CA THR A 107 -1.67 -7.71 -16.10
C THR A 107 -1.07 -7.78 -17.51
N ALA A 108 -1.70 -8.49 -18.43
CA ALA A 108 -1.26 -8.55 -19.83
C ALA A 108 -1.44 -7.21 -20.54
N LYS A 109 -2.50 -6.49 -20.22
CA LYS A 109 -2.79 -5.14 -20.73
C LYS A 109 -2.22 -4.02 -19.86
N HIS A 110 -1.62 -4.35 -18.72
CA HIS A 110 -1.08 -3.38 -17.76
C HIS A 110 -2.10 -2.37 -17.22
N VAL A 111 -3.34 -2.79 -17.05
CA VAL A 111 -4.43 -1.94 -16.54
C VAL A 111 -5.17 -2.62 -15.40
N GLY A 112 -5.83 -1.80 -14.58
CA GLY A 112 -6.67 -2.28 -13.50
C GLY A 112 -7.63 -1.21 -13.03
N GLU A 113 -8.58 -1.62 -12.22
CA GLU A 113 -9.55 -0.77 -11.53
C GLU A 113 -9.62 -1.24 -10.08
N ALA A 114 -9.44 -0.32 -9.15
CA ALA A 114 -9.67 -0.57 -7.75
C ALA A 114 -10.98 0.09 -7.29
N TYR A 115 -11.64 -0.54 -6.35
CA TYR A 115 -12.88 -0.07 -5.76
C TYR A 115 -12.60 0.34 -4.32
N LEU A 116 -12.84 1.61 -4.01
CA LEU A 116 -12.66 2.16 -2.68
C LEU A 116 -13.99 2.67 -2.13
N LEU A 117 -14.19 2.49 -0.84
CA LEU A 117 -15.28 3.12 -0.11
C LEU A 117 -14.72 4.29 0.68
N LEU A 118 -15.13 5.50 0.33
CA LEU A 118 -14.75 6.73 1.01
C LEU A 118 -15.79 7.05 2.08
N GLY A 119 -15.35 7.27 3.29
CA GLY A 119 -16.21 7.73 4.39
C GLY A 119 -15.94 9.20 4.70
N PHE A 120 -17.00 9.96 4.94
CA PHE A 120 -16.95 11.39 5.17
C PHE A 120 -17.38 11.76 6.59
N GLY A 121 -17.03 12.98 7.02
CA GLY A 121 -17.34 13.49 8.36
C GLY A 121 -18.83 13.66 8.64
N ASP A 122 -19.67 13.84 7.62
CA ASP A 122 -21.12 13.86 7.69
C ASP A 122 -21.77 12.46 7.81
N LYS A 123 -20.95 11.41 7.95
CA LYS A 123 -21.33 9.99 8.01
C LYS A 123 -21.87 9.40 6.70
N THR A 124 -21.80 10.12 5.60
CA THR A 124 -22.07 9.58 4.27
C THR A 124 -20.87 8.77 3.76
N LYS A 125 -21.13 7.85 2.84
CA LYS A 125 -20.11 7.02 2.19
C LYS A 125 -20.34 7.04 0.68
N GLU A 126 -19.24 6.98 -0.06
CA GLU A 126 -19.26 6.94 -1.52
C GLU A 126 -18.29 5.87 -2.02
N GLU A 127 -18.76 5.02 -2.92
CA GLU A 127 -17.88 4.09 -3.63
C GLU A 127 -17.30 4.77 -4.86
N VAL A 128 -15.99 4.70 -4.99
CA VAL A 128 -15.25 5.25 -6.13
C VAL A 128 -14.50 4.16 -6.87
N VAL A 129 -14.47 4.27 -8.19
CA VAL A 129 -13.65 3.42 -9.06
C VAL A 129 -12.39 4.16 -9.42
N VAL A 130 -11.25 3.57 -9.09
CA VAL A 130 -9.94 4.17 -9.30
C VAL A 130 -9.24 3.44 -10.44
N PRO A 131 -9.11 4.07 -11.62
CA PRO A 131 -8.37 3.47 -12.72
C PRO A 131 -6.87 3.46 -12.43
N LEU A 132 -6.23 2.33 -12.72
CA LEU A 132 -4.83 2.09 -12.46
C LEU A 132 -4.11 1.59 -13.71
N VAL A 133 -2.82 1.84 -13.76
CA VAL A 133 -1.89 1.31 -14.77
C VAL A 133 -0.72 0.64 -14.07
N LEU A 134 -0.29 -0.49 -14.62
CA LEU A 134 0.90 -1.20 -14.14
C LEU A 134 2.12 -0.69 -14.93
N HIS A 135 3.05 -0.06 -14.22
CA HIS A 135 4.28 0.46 -14.80
C HIS A 135 5.47 0.08 -13.92
N ASP A 136 6.47 -0.56 -14.52
CA ASP A 136 7.67 -1.06 -13.83
C ASP A 136 7.35 -1.86 -12.56
N GLY A 137 6.33 -2.72 -12.62
CA GLY A 137 5.91 -3.55 -11.50
C GLY A 137 5.10 -2.83 -10.42
N CYS A 138 4.80 -1.54 -10.60
CA CYS A 138 4.04 -0.74 -9.66
C CYS A 138 2.67 -0.34 -10.22
N TRP A 139 1.62 -0.50 -9.43
CA TRP A 139 0.31 0.04 -9.75
C TRP A 139 0.28 1.53 -9.45
N MET A 140 -0.02 2.33 -10.46
CA MET A 140 -0.08 3.79 -10.39
C MET A 140 -1.47 4.28 -10.79
N LEU A 141 -1.85 5.46 -10.31
CA LEU A 141 -3.07 6.14 -10.75
C LEU A 141 -2.97 6.51 -12.24
N ARG A 142 -4.09 6.39 -12.95
CA ARG A 142 -4.19 6.69 -14.38
C ARG A 142 -4.92 8.00 -14.62
#